data_01db563bced9ed6c2e7719393ed36723
#
_entry.id   01db563bced9ed6c2e7719393ed36723
#
_cell.length_a   1.000
_cell.length_b   1.000
_cell.length_c   1.000
_cell.angle_alpha   90.00
_cell.angle_beta   90.00
_cell.angle_gamma   90.00
#
_symmetry.space_group_name_H-M   'P 1'
#
loop_
_entity.id
_entity.type
_entity.pdbx_description
1 polymer ?
#
loop_
_entity_poly.entity_id
_entity_poly.type
_entity_poly.pdbx_seq_one_letter_code
_entity_poly.pdbx_strand_id
1 'polypeptide(L)'
;LGLVKSAGIKQDELDWFDLPKFLKDNPKHTKQQVLDYLAANQLEIKEVVKGVRNLTQIEINTIQKEIDGVNAEEASFDFNVWDSQKEKKHSILKDRRDMLADMLRAGTATIKSPFGNRAPATMDERDAPKFSRYQLPGGENYREVLFIMPGLDYVDPHWDEKGVIAWMRITDRIIDGKRTFFVEEVQSGLHQKGREVGYSKSESVSKNKVIEWKNT
;
A
#
# COMPACT_ATOMS: atom_id res chain seq x y z
N LEU A 1 23.11 26.05 1.69
CA LEU A 1 21.82 26.35 1.04
C LEU A 1 21.93 26.47 -0.50
N GLY A 2 22.99 27.11 -1.03
CA GLY A 2 23.19 27.23 -2.49
C GLY A 2 23.30 25.89 -3.19
N LEU A 3 24.12 24.96 -2.68
CA LEU A 3 24.28 23.61 -3.24
C LEU A 3 22.98 22.80 -3.23
N VAL A 4 22.18 22.93 -2.17
CA VAL A 4 20.91 22.19 -2.06
C VAL A 4 19.89 22.69 -3.09
N LYS A 5 19.85 24.01 -3.33
CA LYS A 5 18.99 24.61 -4.37
C LYS A 5 19.45 24.25 -5.78
N SER A 6 20.76 24.17 -6.03
CA SER A 6 21.32 23.79 -7.34
C SER A 6 21.16 22.30 -7.65
N ALA A 7 20.88 21.44 -6.65
CA ALA A 7 20.66 20.01 -6.82
C ALA A 7 19.25 19.64 -7.33
N GLY A 8 18.41 20.62 -7.67
CA GLY A 8 17.06 20.38 -8.22
C GLY A 8 16.02 19.93 -7.18
N ILE A 9 16.34 20.02 -5.87
CA ILE A 9 15.41 19.67 -4.80
C ILE A 9 14.33 20.76 -4.74
N LYS A 10 13.07 20.35 -4.70
CA LYS A 10 11.94 21.27 -4.64
C LYS A 10 11.93 22.01 -3.29
N GLN A 11 11.50 23.28 -3.32
CA GLN A 11 11.44 24.09 -2.10
C GLN A 11 10.53 23.45 -1.05
N ASP A 12 9.41 22.86 -1.46
CA ASP A 12 8.47 22.17 -0.54
C ASP A 12 9.13 20.99 0.19
N GLU A 13 10.01 20.24 -0.48
CA GLU A 13 10.77 19.15 0.14
C GLU A 13 11.75 19.69 1.20
N LEU A 14 12.42 20.80 0.90
CA LEU A 14 13.32 21.45 1.85
C LEU A 14 12.58 22.00 3.07
N ASP A 15 11.44 22.64 2.83
CA ASP A 15 10.58 23.19 3.88
C ASP A 15 9.97 22.08 4.74
N TRP A 16 9.68 20.94 4.13
CA TRP A 16 9.12 19.79 4.82
C TRP A 16 10.06 19.23 5.89
N PHE A 17 11.33 19.09 5.56
CA PHE A 17 12.37 18.65 6.51
C PHE A 17 12.88 19.76 7.42
N ASP A 18 12.42 21.01 7.24
CA ASP A 18 12.97 22.20 7.90
C ASP A 18 14.52 22.29 7.74
N LEU A 19 15.03 21.71 6.65
CA LEU A 19 16.46 21.62 6.37
C LEU A 19 17.13 23.00 6.26
N PRO A 20 16.51 24.03 5.63
CA PRO A 20 17.09 25.37 5.58
C PRO A 20 17.35 25.97 6.96
N LYS A 21 16.45 25.76 7.92
CA LYS A 21 16.59 26.21 9.28
C LYS A 21 17.71 25.45 10.00
N PHE A 22 17.72 24.11 9.90
CA PHE A 22 18.80 23.30 10.47
C PHE A 22 20.20 23.77 10.00
N LEU A 23 20.35 23.96 8.67
CA LEU A 23 21.63 24.42 8.10
C LEU A 23 22.03 25.84 8.54
N LYS A 24 21.05 26.71 8.75
CA LYS A 24 21.28 28.07 9.27
C LYS A 24 21.71 28.08 10.73
N ASP A 25 21.05 27.24 11.54
CA ASP A 25 21.30 27.14 12.98
C ASP A 25 22.63 26.39 13.28
N ASN A 26 23.08 25.56 12.33
CA ASN A 26 24.32 24.79 12.43
C ASN A 26 25.31 25.12 11.30
N PRO A 27 25.95 26.32 11.29
CA PRO A 27 26.75 26.77 10.15
C PRO A 27 28.04 25.95 9.92
N LYS A 28 28.51 25.20 10.91
CA LYS A 28 29.66 24.29 10.81
C LYS A 28 29.26 22.80 10.84
N HIS A 29 28.14 22.45 10.18
CA HIS A 29 27.68 21.08 10.12
C HIS A 29 28.58 20.17 9.25
N THR A 30 28.72 18.92 9.65
CA THR A 30 29.32 17.85 8.84
C THR A 30 28.27 17.17 7.97
N LYS A 31 28.72 16.46 6.93
CA LYS A 31 27.83 15.63 6.13
C LYS A 31 27.04 14.64 6.99
N GLN A 32 27.70 14.02 7.99
CA GLN A 32 27.07 13.03 8.86
C GLN A 32 25.96 13.66 9.69
N GLN A 33 26.18 14.84 10.27
CA GLN A 33 25.16 15.54 11.03
C GLN A 33 23.92 15.89 10.20
N VAL A 34 24.10 16.22 8.90
CA VAL A 34 22.94 16.43 8.00
C VAL A 34 22.20 15.14 7.73
N LEU A 35 22.92 14.03 7.50
CA LEU A 35 22.30 12.73 7.28
C LEU A 35 21.56 12.25 8.53
N ASP A 36 22.13 12.40 9.72
CA ASP A 36 21.49 12.04 10.99
C ASP A 36 20.25 12.89 11.24
N TYR A 37 20.29 14.17 10.92
CA TYR A 37 19.14 15.07 11.01
C TYR A 37 18.01 14.63 10.05
N LEU A 38 18.35 14.32 8.79
CA LEU A 38 17.37 13.84 7.81
C LEU A 38 16.76 12.52 8.25
N ALA A 39 17.58 11.57 8.72
CA ALA A 39 17.11 10.27 9.22
C ALA A 39 16.17 10.44 10.44
N ALA A 40 16.50 11.34 11.37
CA ALA A 40 15.67 11.60 12.55
C ALA A 40 14.35 12.33 12.23
N ASN A 41 14.24 12.97 11.06
CA ASN A 41 13.07 13.71 10.62
C ASN A 41 12.37 13.04 9.43
N GLN A 42 12.69 11.77 9.14
CA GLN A 42 11.97 11.01 8.11
C GLN A 42 10.50 10.88 8.48
N LEU A 43 9.68 10.99 7.44
CA LEU A 43 8.26 10.65 7.56
C LEU A 43 8.11 9.15 7.53
N GLU A 44 7.50 8.62 8.56
CA GLU A 44 7.04 7.25 8.57
C GLU A 44 5.64 7.19 7.95
N ILE A 45 5.47 6.42 6.88
CA ILE A 45 4.15 6.09 6.33
C ILE A 45 3.95 4.62 6.60
N LYS A 46 2.87 4.29 7.30
CA LYS A 46 2.44 2.92 7.56
C LYS A 46 1.38 2.51 6.56
N GLU A 47 1.52 1.31 6.01
CA GLU A 47 0.49 0.68 5.22
C GLU A 47 -0.38 -0.19 6.12
N VAL A 48 -1.71 0.02 6.06
CA VAL A 48 -2.70 -0.83 6.71
C VAL A 48 -3.56 -1.44 5.63
N VAL A 49 -3.58 -2.77 5.58
CA VAL A 49 -4.35 -3.50 4.55
C VAL A 49 -5.62 -4.05 5.18
N LYS A 50 -6.76 -3.65 4.66
CA LYS A 50 -8.09 -4.15 5.02
C LYS A 50 -8.52 -5.23 4.01
N GLY A 51 -9.29 -6.20 4.48
CA GLY A 51 -9.77 -7.28 3.64
C GLY A 51 -8.84 -8.49 3.56
N VAL A 52 -7.86 -8.57 4.45
CA VAL A 52 -6.98 -9.74 4.61
C VAL A 52 -7.09 -10.30 6.02
N ARG A 53 -6.89 -11.60 6.14
CA ARG A 53 -6.82 -12.31 7.43
C ARG A 53 -5.71 -13.34 7.39
N ASN A 54 -5.26 -13.79 8.53
CA ASN A 54 -4.29 -14.86 8.61
C ASN A 54 -4.85 -16.16 8.02
N LEU A 55 -4.01 -16.88 7.31
CA LEU A 55 -4.33 -18.22 6.81
C LEU A 55 -4.47 -19.19 7.98
N THR A 56 -5.49 -20.02 7.92
CA THR A 56 -5.59 -21.20 8.78
C THR A 56 -4.65 -22.30 8.29
N GLN A 57 -4.30 -23.25 9.18
CA GLN A 57 -3.46 -24.39 8.79
C GLN A 57 -4.08 -25.24 7.66
N ILE A 58 -5.41 -25.35 7.65
CA ILE A 58 -6.13 -26.09 6.59
C ILE A 58 -5.95 -25.40 5.24
N GLU A 59 -6.05 -24.06 5.23
CA GLU A 59 -5.86 -23.27 4.00
C GLU A 59 -4.41 -23.32 3.51
N ILE A 60 -3.44 -23.23 4.42
CA ILE A 60 -2.01 -23.41 4.10
C ILE A 60 -1.80 -24.75 3.40
N ASN A 61 -2.31 -25.83 3.97
CA ASN A 61 -2.18 -27.17 3.39
C ASN A 61 -2.88 -27.29 2.03
N THR A 62 -4.04 -26.63 1.88
CA THR A 62 -4.80 -26.61 0.61
C THR A 62 -4.05 -25.85 -0.47
N ILE A 63 -3.52 -24.66 -0.14
CA ILE A 63 -2.73 -23.84 -1.07
C ILE A 63 -1.47 -24.59 -1.48
N GLN A 64 -0.79 -25.25 -0.54
CA GLN A 64 0.40 -26.03 -0.86
C GLN A 64 0.07 -27.17 -1.85
N LYS A 65 -1.04 -27.88 -1.64
CA LYS A 65 -1.51 -28.93 -2.54
C LYS A 65 -1.85 -28.39 -3.94
N GLU A 66 -2.41 -27.17 -4.02
CA GLU A 66 -2.65 -26.53 -5.33
C GLU A 66 -1.34 -26.20 -6.04
N ILE A 67 -0.33 -25.68 -5.32
CA ILE A 67 1.00 -25.42 -5.88
C ILE A 67 1.62 -26.70 -6.41
N ASP A 68 1.55 -27.79 -5.65
CA ASP A 68 2.08 -29.09 -6.07
C ASP A 68 1.37 -29.60 -7.32
N GLY A 69 0.06 -29.38 -7.43
CA GLY A 69 -0.72 -29.70 -8.64
C GLY A 69 -0.29 -28.87 -9.85
N VAL A 70 -0.07 -27.58 -9.71
CA VAL A 70 0.44 -26.71 -10.78
C VAL A 70 1.82 -27.16 -11.23
N ASN A 71 2.73 -27.45 -10.29
CA ASN A 71 4.07 -27.94 -10.61
C ASN A 71 4.03 -29.27 -11.37
N ALA A 72 3.13 -30.18 -10.99
CA ALA A 72 2.95 -31.46 -11.67
C ALA A 72 2.42 -31.27 -13.10
N GLU A 73 1.49 -30.33 -13.31
CA GLU A 73 0.97 -30.01 -14.63
C GLU A 73 2.05 -29.36 -15.51
N GLU A 74 2.84 -28.42 -14.99
CA GLU A 74 3.97 -27.84 -15.71
C GLU A 74 5.02 -28.91 -16.09
N ALA A 75 5.32 -29.83 -15.19
CA ALA A 75 6.27 -30.92 -15.46
C ALA A 75 5.77 -31.90 -16.54
N SER A 76 4.48 -31.94 -16.82
CA SER A 76 3.89 -32.79 -17.87
C SER A 76 4.01 -32.18 -19.27
N PHE A 77 4.47 -30.94 -19.41
CA PHE A 77 4.62 -30.30 -20.71
C PHE A 77 5.77 -30.93 -21.52
N ASP A 78 5.47 -31.30 -22.75
CA ASP A 78 6.51 -31.64 -23.72
C ASP A 78 7.07 -30.38 -24.34
N PHE A 79 8.24 -29.96 -23.89
CA PHE A 79 8.95 -28.78 -24.37
C PHE A 79 9.52 -28.92 -25.79
N ASN A 80 9.52 -30.14 -26.38
CA ASN A 80 9.92 -30.35 -27.75
C ASN A 80 8.83 -29.95 -28.75
N VAL A 81 7.57 -29.84 -28.29
CA VAL A 81 6.42 -29.43 -29.06
C VAL A 81 5.83 -28.17 -28.41
N TRP A 82 6.49 -27.04 -28.62
CA TRP A 82 6.06 -25.77 -28.05
C TRP A 82 5.26 -24.96 -29.07
N ASP A 83 4.06 -24.56 -28.71
CA ASP A 83 3.17 -23.71 -29.51
C ASP A 83 2.60 -22.57 -28.67
N SER A 84 1.91 -21.61 -29.32
CA SER A 84 1.34 -20.44 -28.67
C SER A 84 0.26 -20.76 -27.63
N GLN A 85 -0.43 -21.91 -27.75
CA GLN A 85 -1.41 -22.32 -26.76
C GLN A 85 -0.74 -22.85 -25.50
N LYS A 86 0.33 -23.63 -25.65
CA LYS A 86 1.14 -24.12 -24.53
C LYS A 86 1.85 -22.97 -23.83
N GLU A 87 2.38 -22.00 -24.57
CA GLU A 87 2.99 -20.80 -24.00
C GLU A 87 2.00 -20.04 -23.13
N LYS A 88 0.79 -19.80 -23.63
CA LYS A 88 -0.28 -19.14 -22.88
C LYS A 88 -0.67 -19.93 -21.63
N LYS A 89 -0.81 -21.24 -21.76
CA LYS A 89 -1.16 -22.12 -20.63
C LYS A 89 -0.06 -22.12 -19.58
N HIS A 90 1.20 -22.22 -19.97
CA HIS A 90 2.36 -22.15 -19.06
C HIS A 90 2.42 -20.80 -18.31
N SER A 91 2.18 -19.67 -19.01
CA SER A 91 2.12 -18.36 -18.37
C SER A 91 1.03 -18.31 -17.29
N ILE A 92 -0.18 -18.82 -17.59
CA ILE A 92 -1.29 -18.85 -16.62
C ILE A 92 -0.95 -19.71 -15.40
N LEU A 93 -0.35 -20.88 -15.60
CA LEU A 93 0.06 -21.76 -14.50
C LEU A 93 1.13 -21.12 -13.62
N LYS A 94 2.12 -20.51 -14.25
CA LYS A 94 3.16 -19.76 -13.54
C LYS A 94 2.58 -18.63 -12.68
N ASP A 95 1.71 -17.79 -13.27
CA ASP A 95 1.07 -16.68 -12.55
C ASP A 95 0.22 -17.21 -11.38
N ARG A 96 -0.48 -18.33 -11.58
CA ARG A 96 -1.26 -18.98 -10.51
C ARG A 96 -0.37 -19.46 -9.38
N ARG A 97 0.73 -20.16 -9.70
CA ARG A 97 1.72 -20.64 -8.71
C ARG A 97 2.31 -19.48 -7.92
N ASP A 98 2.75 -18.42 -8.62
CA ASP A 98 3.39 -17.27 -7.99
C ASP A 98 2.41 -16.55 -7.05
N MET A 99 1.13 -16.40 -7.42
CA MET A 99 0.09 -15.86 -6.57
C MET A 99 -0.13 -16.70 -5.30
N LEU A 100 -0.22 -18.03 -5.43
CA LEU A 100 -0.39 -18.94 -4.30
C LEU A 100 0.82 -18.92 -3.36
N ALA A 101 2.03 -18.87 -3.92
CA ALA A 101 3.26 -18.75 -3.16
C ALA A 101 3.35 -17.43 -2.40
N ASP A 102 2.89 -16.32 -3.00
CA ASP A 102 2.80 -15.03 -2.33
C ASP A 102 1.81 -15.05 -1.16
N MET A 103 0.66 -15.70 -1.32
CA MET A 103 -0.30 -15.88 -0.22
C MET A 103 0.31 -16.66 0.95
N LEU A 104 1.03 -17.77 0.67
CA LEU A 104 1.71 -18.53 1.72
C LEU A 104 2.81 -17.70 2.40
N ARG A 105 3.58 -16.94 1.62
CA ARG A 105 4.67 -16.10 2.14
C ARG A 105 4.14 -14.96 3.00
N ALA A 106 3.03 -14.35 2.59
CA ALA A 106 2.35 -13.33 3.37
C ALA A 106 1.64 -13.89 4.61
N GLY A 107 1.33 -15.19 4.63
CA GLY A 107 0.56 -15.84 5.68
C GLY A 107 -0.90 -15.35 5.76
N THR A 108 -1.39 -14.69 4.72
CA THR A 108 -2.70 -14.04 4.71
C THR A 108 -3.52 -14.44 3.49
N ALA A 109 -4.82 -14.45 3.66
CA ALA A 109 -5.82 -14.61 2.58
C ALA A 109 -6.70 -13.38 2.51
N THR A 110 -7.17 -13.09 1.31
CA THR A 110 -8.22 -12.09 1.11
C THR A 110 -9.54 -12.62 1.60
N ILE A 111 -10.32 -11.74 2.21
CA ILE A 111 -11.63 -12.08 2.71
C ILE A 111 -12.61 -12.01 1.57
N LYS A 112 -13.14 -13.17 1.17
CA LYS A 112 -14.32 -13.23 0.32
C LYS A 112 -15.53 -13.17 1.25
N SER A 113 -16.26 -12.06 1.26
CA SER A 113 -17.55 -12.01 1.92
C SER A 113 -18.59 -12.66 1.02
N PRO A 114 -19.16 -13.83 1.40
CA PRO A 114 -20.24 -14.47 0.63
C PRO A 114 -21.55 -13.68 0.72
N PHE A 115 -21.64 -12.70 1.59
CA PHE A 115 -22.84 -11.92 1.89
C PHE A 115 -22.68 -10.41 1.62
N GLY A 116 -21.85 -10.02 0.66
CA GLY A 116 -21.58 -8.62 0.39
C GLY A 116 -20.70 -7.99 1.48
N ASN A 117 -21.19 -6.98 2.18
CA ASN A 117 -20.40 -6.15 3.09
C ASN A 117 -20.26 -6.67 4.54
N ARG A 118 -20.71 -7.90 4.84
CA ARG A 118 -20.55 -8.46 6.20
C ARG A 118 -19.27 -9.25 6.31
N ALA A 119 -18.38 -8.79 7.17
CA ALA A 119 -17.22 -9.57 7.59
C ALA A 119 -17.65 -10.92 8.19
N PRO A 120 -16.87 -12.00 8.01
CA PRO A 120 -17.08 -13.24 8.74
C PRO A 120 -17.08 -12.97 10.23
N ALA A 121 -17.91 -13.70 10.99
CA ALA A 121 -18.09 -13.54 12.46
C ALA A 121 -16.79 -13.70 13.27
N THR A 122 -15.73 -14.23 12.67
CA THR A 122 -14.40 -14.45 13.28
C THR A 122 -13.41 -13.31 13.01
N MET A 123 -13.83 -12.24 12.30
CA MET A 123 -12.98 -11.15 11.89
C MET A 123 -13.18 -9.94 12.80
N ASP A 124 -12.10 -9.25 13.12
CA ASP A 124 -12.19 -7.90 13.67
C ASP A 124 -12.83 -6.99 12.62
N GLU A 125 -13.93 -6.32 12.96
CA GLU A 125 -14.66 -5.40 12.06
C GLU A 125 -13.74 -4.30 11.51
N ARG A 126 -12.67 -3.97 12.27
CA ARG A 126 -11.66 -2.99 11.85
C ARG A 126 -10.83 -3.44 10.66
N ASP A 127 -10.68 -4.75 10.44
CA ASP A 127 -9.91 -5.32 9.34
C ASP A 127 -10.78 -5.66 8.13
N ALA A 128 -12.10 -5.50 8.26
CA ALA A 128 -13.04 -5.74 7.17
C ALA A 128 -12.90 -4.70 6.06
N PRO A 129 -13.02 -5.10 4.78
CA PRO A 129 -13.07 -4.16 3.68
C PRO A 129 -14.39 -3.37 3.74
N LYS A 130 -14.29 -2.05 3.70
CA LYS A 130 -15.45 -1.15 3.84
C LYS A 130 -16.20 -0.93 2.52
N PHE A 131 -15.47 -0.96 1.41
CA PHE A 131 -15.98 -0.58 0.09
C PHE A 131 -16.05 -1.76 -0.91
N SER A 132 -16.00 -3.02 -0.42
CA SER A 132 -16.02 -4.21 -1.28
C SER A 132 -17.21 -4.31 -2.23
N ARG A 133 -18.36 -3.69 -1.88
CA ARG A 133 -19.56 -3.61 -2.75
C ARG A 133 -19.34 -2.84 -4.06
N TYR A 134 -18.30 -2.00 -4.09
CA TYR A 134 -17.95 -1.20 -5.27
C TYR A 134 -16.84 -1.85 -6.12
N GLN A 135 -16.43 -3.06 -5.76
CA GLN A 135 -15.45 -3.81 -6.52
C GLN A 135 -15.90 -4.01 -7.96
N LEU A 136 -15.00 -3.75 -8.91
CA LEU A 136 -15.25 -4.02 -10.32
C LEU A 136 -15.23 -5.54 -10.57
N PRO A 137 -16.13 -6.07 -11.43
CA PRO A 137 -16.17 -7.49 -11.75
C PRO A 137 -14.83 -8.01 -12.32
N GLY A 138 -14.55 -9.30 -12.09
CA GLY A 138 -13.41 -10.01 -12.69
C GLY A 138 -12.07 -9.83 -11.97
N GLY A 139 -12.03 -9.18 -10.80
CA GLY A 139 -10.85 -9.14 -9.95
C GLY A 139 -10.89 -10.19 -8.84
N GLU A 140 -9.71 -10.65 -8.43
CA GLU A 140 -9.50 -11.49 -7.25
C GLU A 140 -8.73 -10.70 -6.18
N ASN A 141 -8.71 -11.20 -4.94
CA ASN A 141 -7.91 -10.63 -3.84
C ASN A 141 -8.19 -9.13 -3.61
N TYR A 142 -9.48 -8.76 -3.59
CA TYR A 142 -9.86 -7.38 -3.27
C TYR A 142 -9.37 -6.99 -1.88
N ARG A 143 -8.73 -5.85 -1.81
CA ARG A 143 -8.23 -5.26 -0.57
C ARG A 143 -8.20 -3.74 -0.66
N GLU A 144 -8.23 -3.12 0.50
CA GLU A 144 -8.12 -1.67 0.65
C GLU A 144 -6.83 -1.38 1.40
N VAL A 145 -6.00 -0.52 0.84
CA VAL A 145 -4.72 -0.13 1.44
C VAL A 145 -4.81 1.31 1.88
N LEU A 146 -4.62 1.53 3.18
CA LEU A 146 -4.56 2.85 3.79
C LEU A 146 -3.11 3.22 4.01
N PHE A 147 -2.76 4.43 3.63
CA PHE A 147 -1.47 5.06 3.93
C PHE A 147 -1.66 5.99 5.12
N ILE A 148 -1.06 5.63 6.25
CA ILE A 148 -1.23 6.34 7.52
C ILE A 148 0.07 7.02 7.88
N MET A 149 0.00 8.31 8.20
CA MET A 149 1.09 9.07 8.80
C MET A 149 0.89 9.09 10.31
N PRO A 150 1.73 8.37 11.08
CA PRO A 150 1.64 8.39 12.54
C PRO A 150 1.80 9.79 13.11
N GLY A 151 0.99 10.13 14.10
CA GLY A 151 1.03 11.44 14.78
C GLY A 151 0.29 12.57 14.05
N LEU A 152 -0.24 12.31 12.85
CA LEU A 152 -1.12 13.25 12.17
C LEU A 152 -2.52 13.21 12.80
N ASP A 153 -2.97 14.33 13.38
CA ASP A 153 -4.32 14.45 13.96
C ASP A 153 -5.34 14.85 12.88
N TYR A 154 -5.50 13.96 11.91
CA TYR A 154 -6.48 14.07 10.84
C TYR A 154 -7.33 12.81 10.80
N VAL A 155 -8.65 12.97 10.64
CA VAL A 155 -9.59 11.87 10.43
C VAL A 155 -10.19 12.01 9.05
N ASP A 156 -9.92 11.03 8.19
CA ASP A 156 -10.53 10.95 6.87
C ASP A 156 -12.01 10.59 7.01
N PRO A 157 -12.94 11.24 6.29
CA PRO A 157 -14.38 10.95 6.40
C PRO A 157 -14.76 9.50 6.05
N HIS A 158 -13.88 8.79 5.35
CA HIS A 158 -14.11 7.41 4.92
C HIS A 158 -13.62 6.37 5.93
N TRP A 159 -12.75 6.77 6.89
CA TRP A 159 -12.04 5.85 7.79
C TRP A 159 -12.11 6.31 9.23
N ASP A 160 -12.13 5.34 10.13
CA ASP A 160 -12.12 5.62 11.58
C ASP A 160 -10.68 5.76 12.13
N GLU A 161 -9.68 5.39 11.33
CA GLU A 161 -8.26 5.52 11.65
C GLU A 161 -7.80 6.97 11.50
N LYS A 162 -7.03 7.44 12.50
CA LYS A 162 -6.36 8.74 12.42
C LYS A 162 -5.15 8.69 11.49
N GLY A 163 -4.88 9.82 10.83
CA GLY A 163 -3.69 10.00 10.03
C GLY A 163 -3.73 9.36 8.64
N VAL A 164 -4.88 8.93 8.15
CA VAL A 164 -5.03 8.42 6.79
C VAL A 164 -4.80 9.56 5.80
N ILE A 165 -3.64 9.53 5.12
CA ILE A 165 -3.28 10.56 4.15
C ILE A 165 -3.78 10.23 2.75
N ALA A 166 -3.89 8.96 2.42
CA ALA A 166 -4.47 8.43 1.19
C ALA A 166 -4.91 6.99 1.39
N TRP A 167 -5.75 6.50 0.51
CA TRP A 167 -6.12 5.08 0.47
C TRP A 167 -6.44 4.66 -0.96
N MET A 168 -6.37 3.35 -1.22
CA MET A 168 -6.68 2.79 -2.52
C MET A 168 -7.43 1.47 -2.41
N ARG A 169 -8.24 1.18 -3.43
CA ARG A 169 -8.88 -0.11 -3.66
C ARG A 169 -8.15 -0.82 -4.77
N ILE A 170 -7.84 -2.09 -4.54
CA ILE A 170 -7.02 -2.87 -5.46
C ILE A 170 -7.56 -4.29 -5.60
N THR A 171 -7.36 -4.86 -6.77
CA THR A 171 -7.59 -6.28 -7.07
C THR A 171 -6.41 -6.84 -7.85
N ASP A 172 -6.26 -8.15 -7.83
CA ASP A 172 -5.37 -8.86 -8.74
C ASP A 172 -6.18 -9.34 -9.95
N ARG A 173 -5.64 -9.17 -11.16
CA ARG A 173 -6.30 -9.56 -12.41
C ARG A 173 -5.32 -10.27 -13.32
N ILE A 174 -5.83 -11.11 -14.20
CA ILE A 174 -5.07 -11.61 -15.35
C ILE A 174 -5.54 -10.83 -16.58
N ILE A 175 -4.64 -10.00 -17.11
CA ILE A 175 -4.88 -9.19 -18.31
C ILE A 175 -3.88 -9.63 -19.37
N ASP A 176 -4.36 -10.08 -20.51
CA ASP A 176 -3.52 -10.61 -21.61
C ASP A 176 -2.55 -11.71 -21.15
N GLY A 177 -3.02 -12.58 -20.24
CA GLY A 177 -2.23 -13.69 -19.69
C GLY A 177 -1.18 -13.24 -18.66
N LYS A 178 -1.17 -12.00 -18.22
CA LYS A 178 -0.23 -11.46 -17.23
C LYS A 178 -0.95 -11.10 -15.94
N ARG A 179 -0.35 -11.49 -14.81
CA ARG A 179 -0.78 -11.03 -13.50
C ARG A 179 -0.60 -9.52 -13.40
N THR A 180 -1.67 -8.83 -13.11
CA THR A 180 -1.73 -7.37 -13.09
C THR A 180 -2.27 -6.91 -11.75
N PHE A 181 -1.50 -6.07 -11.08
CA PHE A 181 -1.97 -5.30 -9.93
C PHE A 181 -2.89 -4.19 -10.45
N PHE A 182 -4.17 -4.32 -10.17
CA PHE A 182 -5.19 -3.43 -10.71
C PHE A 182 -5.68 -2.47 -9.63
N VAL A 183 -5.41 -1.18 -9.83
CA VAL A 183 -5.89 -0.13 -8.95
C VAL A 183 -7.26 0.32 -9.42
N GLU A 184 -8.29 0.07 -8.60
CA GLU A 184 -9.68 0.47 -8.90
C GLU A 184 -9.94 1.93 -8.54
N GLU A 185 -9.33 2.39 -7.46
CA GLU A 185 -9.49 3.76 -6.98
C GLU A 185 -8.29 4.18 -6.14
N VAL A 186 -7.92 5.45 -6.22
CA VAL A 186 -7.02 6.13 -5.28
C VAL A 186 -7.71 7.39 -4.81
N GLN A 187 -7.79 7.58 -3.49
CA GLN A 187 -8.44 8.74 -2.91
C GLN A 187 -7.64 9.30 -1.73
N SER A 188 -7.74 10.60 -1.52
CA SER A 188 -7.17 11.31 -0.38
C SER A 188 -8.08 12.45 0.05
N GLY A 189 -8.84 12.25 1.10
CA GLY A 189 -9.66 13.29 1.71
C GLY A 189 -8.80 14.44 2.24
N LEU A 190 -7.62 14.11 2.78
CA LEU A 190 -6.62 15.08 3.22
C LEU A 190 -6.26 16.08 2.11
N HIS A 191 -5.90 15.59 0.94
CA HIS A 191 -5.50 16.44 -0.19
C HIS A 191 -6.69 17.13 -0.87
N GLN A 192 -7.87 16.54 -0.83
CA GLN A 192 -9.09 17.22 -1.29
C GLN A 192 -9.36 18.44 -0.43
N LYS A 193 -9.39 18.27 0.89
CA LYS A 193 -9.58 19.37 1.86
C LYS A 193 -8.44 20.39 1.76
N GLY A 194 -7.20 19.94 1.62
CA GLY A 194 -6.04 20.83 1.47
C GLY A 194 -6.10 21.73 0.24
N ARG A 195 -6.70 21.27 -0.86
CA ARG A 195 -6.94 22.11 -2.04
C ARG A 195 -8.02 23.15 -1.83
N GLU A 196 -9.02 22.85 -1.00
CA GLU A 196 -10.15 23.75 -0.73
C GLU A 196 -9.78 24.85 0.25
N VAL A 197 -9.14 24.50 1.37
CA VAL A 197 -8.89 25.42 2.50
C VAL A 197 -7.42 25.76 2.73
N GLY A 198 -6.53 25.15 1.95
CA GLY A 198 -5.07 25.25 2.13
C GLY A 198 -4.54 24.29 3.20
N TYR A 199 -3.21 24.13 3.20
CA TYR A 199 -2.48 23.38 4.23
C TYR A 199 -1.95 24.35 5.27
N SER A 200 -2.21 24.10 6.56
CA SER A 200 -1.57 24.87 7.62
C SER A 200 -0.16 24.35 7.89
N LYS A 201 0.81 25.26 7.98
CA LYS A 201 2.12 24.93 8.52
C LYS A 201 2.09 25.27 10.02
N SER A 202 2.24 24.27 10.89
CA SER A 202 2.46 24.51 12.31
C SER A 202 3.85 25.14 12.49
N GLU A 203 3.93 26.29 13.15
CA GLU A 203 5.21 26.97 13.46
C GLU A 203 6.03 26.27 14.54
N SER A 204 5.46 25.32 15.25
CA SER A 204 6.13 24.57 16.32
C SER A 204 6.38 23.13 15.91
N VAL A 205 7.51 22.86 15.30
CA VAL A 205 7.97 21.50 15.04
C VAL A 205 8.64 20.94 16.29
N SER A 206 7.87 20.48 17.23
CA SER A 206 8.33 19.54 18.24
C SER A 206 8.08 18.14 17.66
N LYS A 207 9.14 17.41 17.33
CA LYS A 207 9.28 15.97 17.00
C LYS A 207 8.14 15.19 16.27
N ASN A 208 6.95 15.75 16.12
CA ASN A 208 5.83 15.21 15.34
C ASN A 208 5.27 16.34 14.49
N LYS A 209 5.63 16.38 13.20
CA LYS A 209 5.04 17.36 12.27
C LYS A 209 3.54 17.06 12.11
N VAL A 210 2.70 17.85 12.76
CA VAL A 210 1.25 17.78 12.64
C VAL A 210 0.81 18.78 11.57
N ILE A 211 0.04 18.33 10.60
CA ILE A 211 -0.66 19.21 9.67
C ILE A 211 -1.95 19.64 10.35
N GLU A 212 -2.03 20.89 10.79
CA GLU A 212 -3.26 21.46 11.33
C GLU A 212 -4.09 22.12 10.22
N TRP A 213 -5.39 21.93 10.26
CA TRP A 213 -6.32 22.56 9.32
C TRP A 213 -6.74 23.93 9.86
N LYS A 214 -6.76 24.92 8.98
CA LYS A 214 -7.39 26.19 9.34
C LYS A 214 -8.89 25.95 9.44
N ASN A 215 -9.43 26.06 10.64
CA ASN A 215 -10.89 26.15 10.81
C ASN A 215 -11.33 27.52 10.28
N THR A 216 -12.05 27.52 9.17
CA THR A 216 -12.84 28.66 8.67
C THR A 216 -14.25 28.52 9.14
#